data_5d876bc9e217708343080f077b0bc642
#
_entry.id   5d876bc9e217708343080f077b0bc642
#
_cell.length_a   1.000
_cell.length_b   1.000
_cell.length_c   1.000
_cell.angle_alpha   90.00
_cell.angle_beta   90.00
_cell.angle_gamma   90.00
#
_symmetry.space_group_name_H-M   'P 1'
#
loop_
_entity.id
_entity.type
_entity.pdbx_description
1 polymer ?
#
loop_
_entity_poly.entity_id
_entity_poly.type
_entity_poly.pdbx_seq_one_letter_code
_entity_poly.pdbx_strand_id
1 'polypeptide(L)'
;MXXXTSSSQSLIPLPMSKKDYSSEIICAFDIGAKNPARTVLEVKDNSVRVLDISKLDWSSDWERRIAQDLSQYEYTTVLLERQPRRSPYVKFIYFIKGFLYHTSAAKVICVSPVMSGNSYRDRKKRSVEAFLDWMDTFGLRDSVPDRRKLDDVADSFNLAMRYVLDKWNTNYTPYNRCKYRXXXXXM
;
A
#
# COMPACT_ATOMS: atom_id res chain seq x y z
N MET A 1 15.98 -20.80 19.83
CA MET A 1 16.48 -19.41 19.70
C MET A 1 16.57 -19.04 18.21
N UNK A 2 15.80 -18.15 17.53
CA UNK A 2 15.79 -17.84 16.26
C UNK A 2 16.34 -16.52 16.13
N UNK A 3 16.98 -16.49 15.72
CA UNK A 3 17.56 -15.37 15.54
C UNK A 3 16.83 -14.63 14.59
N UNK A 4 16.41 -13.93 14.77
CA UNK A 4 15.98 -13.17 14.07
C UNK A 4 16.91 -12.69 13.31
N THR A 5 17.09 -12.97 12.25
CA THR A 5 17.88 -12.29 11.24
C THR A 5 17.22 -10.92 10.95
N SER A 6 17.77 -9.92 11.52
CA SER A 6 17.43 -8.53 11.20
C SER A 6 17.86 -8.29 9.75
N SER A 7 16.94 -8.50 8.81
CA SER A 7 17.13 -8.03 7.44
C SER A 7 17.11 -6.51 7.50
N SER A 8 18.22 -5.88 7.18
CA SER A 8 18.29 -4.41 7.08
C SER A 8 17.45 -3.97 5.88
N GLN A 9 16.23 -3.54 6.16
CA GLN A 9 15.37 -2.96 5.11
C GLN A 9 15.99 -1.66 4.61
N SER A 10 16.12 -1.54 3.31
CA SER A 10 16.60 -0.31 2.70
C SER A 10 15.56 0.79 2.87
N LEU A 11 15.95 1.91 3.46
CA LEU A 11 15.12 3.11 3.53
C LEU A 11 15.23 3.85 2.19
N ILE A 12 14.10 4.14 1.58
CA ILE A 12 14.09 4.96 0.36
C ILE A 12 13.95 6.42 0.75
N PRO A 13 14.94 7.27 0.45
CA PRO A 13 14.82 8.71 0.71
C PRO A 13 13.81 9.35 -0.23
N LEU A 14 12.98 10.24 0.31
CA LEU A 14 12.03 11.03 -0.46
C LEU A 14 12.66 12.37 -0.83
N PRO A 15 12.50 12.87 -2.07
CA PRO A 15 12.99 14.17 -2.46
C PRO A 15 12.14 15.27 -1.80
N MET A 16 12.74 16.08 -0.93
CA MET A 16 11.96 16.89 0.01
C MET A 16 12.30 18.37 0.06
N SER A 17 11.27 19.20 0.23
CA SER A 17 11.36 20.54 0.82
C SER A 17 11.14 20.43 2.34
N LYS A 18 11.86 21.25 3.10
CA LYS A 18 11.90 21.21 4.57
C LYS A 18 10.52 21.42 5.22
N LYS A 19 9.92 20.37 5.77
CA LYS A 19 8.83 20.45 6.75
C LYS A 19 9.11 19.44 7.87
N ASP A 20 8.83 19.81 9.09
CA ASP A 20 8.87 18.87 10.23
C ASP A 20 7.79 17.80 10.04
N TYR A 21 8.19 16.58 9.80
CA TYR A 21 7.27 15.47 9.65
C TYR A 21 7.25 14.60 10.89
N SER A 22 6.14 14.62 11.58
CA SER A 22 5.78 13.52 12.47
C SER A 22 5.75 12.22 11.66
N SER A 23 6.19 11.13 12.25
CA SER A 23 6.07 9.79 11.64
C SER A 23 4.62 9.53 11.24
N GLU A 24 4.42 9.06 10.00
CA GLU A 24 3.09 8.67 9.50
C GLU A 24 3.05 7.18 9.20
N ILE A 25 2.01 6.52 9.69
CA ILE A 25 1.72 5.11 9.36
C ILE A 25 0.56 5.10 8.36
N ILE A 26 0.88 4.71 7.15
CA ILE A 26 -0.07 4.71 6.02
C ILE A 26 -0.43 3.26 5.70
N CYS A 27 -1.72 2.96 5.72
CA CYS A 27 -2.23 1.65 5.35
C CYS A 27 -3.02 1.76 4.05
N ALA A 28 -2.84 0.83 3.13
CA ALA A 28 -3.67 0.73 1.92
C ALA A 28 -4.26 -0.66 1.81
N PHE A 29 -5.56 -0.72 1.49
CA PHE A 29 -6.26 -1.99 1.25
C PHE A 29 -6.74 -2.06 -0.20
N ASP A 30 -6.41 -3.18 -0.85
CA ASP A 30 -7.20 -3.66 -1.99
C ASP A 30 -8.36 -4.49 -1.43
N ILE A 31 -9.59 -4.09 -1.75
CA ILE A 31 -10.79 -4.58 -1.07
C ILE A 31 -11.37 -5.81 -1.79
N GLY A 32 -11.48 -6.92 -1.08
CA GLY A 32 -12.11 -8.14 -1.55
C GLY A 32 -12.61 -8.98 -0.38
N ALA A 33 -13.31 -10.09 -0.63
CA ALA A 33 -13.71 -11.01 0.43
C ALA A 33 -12.63 -12.08 0.68
N LYS A 34 -12.28 -12.82 -0.38
CA LYS A 34 -11.36 -13.97 -0.24
C LYS A 34 -9.88 -13.57 -0.26
N ASN A 35 -9.54 -12.48 -0.93
CA ASN A 35 -8.15 -12.10 -1.14
C ASN A 35 -7.96 -10.59 -0.98
N PRO A 36 -8.50 -9.97 0.07
CA PRO A 36 -8.10 -8.59 0.29
C PRO A 36 -6.61 -8.56 0.59
N ALA A 37 -5.97 -7.47 0.23
CA ALA A 37 -4.55 -7.29 0.49
C ALA A 37 -4.31 -5.99 1.24
N ARG A 38 -3.31 -6.01 2.10
CA ARG A 38 -2.92 -4.84 2.89
C ARG A 38 -1.45 -4.52 2.68
N THR A 39 -1.15 -3.24 2.59
CA THR A 39 0.22 -2.71 2.66
C THR A 39 0.26 -1.67 3.75
N VAL A 40 1.28 -1.74 4.61
CA VAL A 40 1.52 -0.74 5.67
C VAL A 40 2.91 -0.14 5.45
N LEU A 41 2.95 1.18 5.30
CA LEU A 41 4.20 1.94 5.14
C LEU A 41 4.36 2.91 6.30
N GLU A 42 5.58 3.05 6.78
CA GLU A 42 5.97 4.16 7.65
C GLU A 42 6.70 5.20 6.82
N VAL A 43 6.31 6.46 6.97
CA VAL A 43 7.03 7.60 6.41
C VAL A 43 7.58 8.41 7.58
N LYS A 44 8.90 8.51 7.65
CA LYS A 44 9.58 9.22 8.73
C LYS A 44 10.91 9.79 8.21
N ASP A 45 11.23 10.99 8.62
CA ASP A 45 12.53 11.64 8.31
C ASP A 45 12.87 11.59 6.81
N ASN A 46 11.86 11.86 5.96
CA ASN A 46 11.98 11.84 4.50
C ASN A 46 12.36 10.47 3.93
N SER A 47 12.02 9.41 4.61
CA SER A 47 12.24 8.05 4.13
C SER A 47 10.97 7.21 4.25
N VAL A 48 10.88 6.18 3.43
CA VAL A 48 9.78 5.22 3.45
C VAL A 48 10.32 3.87 3.90
N ARG A 49 9.61 3.25 4.81
CA ARG A 49 9.88 1.87 5.25
C ARG A 49 8.62 1.03 5.08
N VAL A 50 8.76 -0.17 4.58
CA VAL A 50 7.68 -1.15 4.49
C VAL A 50 7.55 -1.85 5.84
N LEU A 51 6.38 -1.74 6.49
CA LEU A 51 6.12 -2.43 7.75
C LEU A 51 5.43 -3.77 7.54
N ASP A 52 4.50 -3.82 6.55
CA ASP A 52 3.74 -5.04 6.29
C ASP A 52 3.27 -5.07 4.85
N ILE A 53 3.28 -6.27 4.28
CA ILE A 53 2.61 -6.59 3.01
C ILE A 53 1.95 -7.94 3.22
N SER A 54 0.63 -7.98 3.25
CA SER A 54 -0.07 -9.21 3.60
C SER A 54 -1.31 -9.43 2.74
N LYS A 55 -1.56 -10.73 2.47
CA LYS A 55 -2.85 -11.19 1.97
C LYS A 55 -3.72 -11.50 3.17
N LEU A 56 -4.97 -11.11 3.08
CA LEU A 56 -5.94 -11.27 4.14
C LEU A 56 -7.08 -12.18 3.66
N ASP A 57 -8.00 -12.49 4.56
CA ASP A 57 -9.19 -13.27 4.23
C ASP A 57 -10.38 -12.74 5.05
N TRP A 58 -11.34 -12.14 4.36
CA TRP A 58 -12.58 -11.62 4.95
C TRP A 58 -13.81 -12.42 4.47
N SER A 59 -13.62 -13.69 4.07
CA SER A 59 -14.70 -14.51 3.53
C SER A 59 -15.70 -15.00 4.59
N SER A 60 -15.27 -15.07 5.85
CA SER A 60 -16.11 -15.43 6.98
C SER A 60 -15.84 -14.51 8.17
N ASP A 61 -16.84 -14.26 9.00
CA ASP A 61 -16.71 -13.43 10.20
C ASP A 61 -15.98 -12.10 9.89
N TRP A 62 -16.34 -11.51 8.77
CA TRP A 62 -15.55 -10.42 8.16
C TRP A 62 -15.46 -9.17 9.04
N GLU A 63 -16.50 -8.87 9.82
CA GLU A 63 -16.50 -7.72 10.73
C GLU A 63 -15.36 -7.85 11.76
N ARG A 64 -15.29 -9.02 12.37
CA ARG A 64 -14.25 -9.30 13.38
C ARG A 64 -12.85 -9.31 12.74
N ARG A 65 -12.72 -9.96 11.58
CA ARG A 65 -11.41 -10.01 10.88
C ARG A 65 -10.92 -8.63 10.47
N ILE A 66 -11.80 -7.80 9.89
CA ILE A 66 -11.45 -6.42 9.54
C ILE A 66 -11.05 -5.64 10.79
N ALA A 67 -11.81 -5.77 11.89
CA ALA A 67 -11.48 -5.07 13.14
C ALA A 67 -10.11 -5.51 13.67
N GLN A 68 -9.80 -6.80 13.63
CA GLN A 68 -8.49 -7.34 14.02
C GLN A 68 -7.36 -6.77 13.13
N ASP A 69 -7.56 -6.77 11.82
CA ASP A 69 -6.56 -6.24 10.87
C ASP A 69 -6.32 -4.73 11.10
N LEU A 70 -7.39 -3.98 11.37
CA LEU A 70 -7.30 -2.54 11.62
C LEU A 70 -6.65 -2.21 12.97
N SER A 71 -6.68 -3.13 13.93
CA SER A 71 -6.12 -2.91 15.28
C SER A 71 -4.63 -3.23 15.38
N GLN A 72 -3.98 -3.70 14.31
CA GLN A 72 -2.57 -4.12 14.35
C GLN A 72 -1.60 -2.95 14.40
N TYR A 73 -1.99 -1.76 13.95
CA TYR A 73 -1.14 -0.58 13.90
C TYR A 73 -1.95 0.66 14.25
N GLU A 74 -1.27 1.69 14.74
CA GLU A 74 -1.86 3.01 14.94
C GLU A 74 -1.71 3.82 13.63
N TYR A 75 -2.67 3.64 12.73
CA TYR A 75 -2.63 4.31 11.43
C TYR A 75 -2.89 5.81 11.54
N THR A 76 -2.16 6.61 10.77
CA THR A 76 -2.47 8.02 10.54
C THR A 76 -3.36 8.19 9.32
N THR A 77 -3.18 7.35 8.31
CA THR A 77 -3.98 7.39 7.08
C THR A 77 -4.30 5.97 6.61
N VAL A 78 -5.56 5.74 6.25
CA VAL A 78 -6.01 4.49 5.65
C VAL A 78 -6.59 4.78 4.26
N LEU A 79 -6.03 4.12 3.25
CA LEU A 79 -6.42 4.26 1.85
C LEU A 79 -7.26 3.05 1.46
N LEU A 80 -8.44 3.30 0.88
CA LEU A 80 -9.34 2.25 0.41
C LEU A 80 -9.55 2.44 -1.09
N GLU A 81 -9.32 1.39 -1.89
CA GLU A 81 -9.64 1.47 -3.30
C GLU A 81 -11.15 1.65 -3.47
N ARG A 82 -11.53 2.67 -4.26
CA ARG A 82 -12.94 2.99 -4.51
C ARG A 82 -13.63 1.84 -5.21
N GLN A 83 -14.74 1.38 -4.65
CA GLN A 83 -15.55 0.32 -5.22
C GLN A 83 -16.74 0.90 -5.99
N PRO A 84 -17.16 0.26 -7.10
CA PRO A 84 -18.40 0.62 -7.75
C PRO A 84 -19.58 0.54 -6.77
N ARG A 85 -20.58 1.42 -6.94
CA ARG A 85 -21.73 1.51 -6.01
C ARG A 85 -22.46 0.18 -5.83
N ARG A 86 -22.49 -0.67 -6.86
CA ARG A 86 -23.17 -1.98 -6.82
C ARG A 86 -22.26 -3.13 -6.39
N SER A 87 -21.00 -2.84 -6.04
CA SER A 87 -20.06 -3.87 -5.58
C SER A 87 -20.52 -4.45 -4.24
N PRO A 88 -20.51 -5.77 -4.07
CA PRO A 88 -20.78 -6.38 -2.76
C PRO A 88 -19.77 -6.00 -1.68
N TYR A 89 -18.64 -5.42 -2.08
CA TYR A 89 -17.56 -5.04 -1.17
C TYR A 89 -17.70 -3.62 -0.60
N VAL A 90 -18.71 -2.86 -1.03
CA VAL A 90 -18.98 -1.51 -0.50
C VAL A 90 -19.25 -1.56 1.01
N LYS A 91 -19.85 -2.65 1.51
CA LYS A 91 -20.10 -2.85 2.94
C LYS A 91 -18.78 -2.81 3.77
N PHE A 92 -17.67 -3.36 3.22
CA PHE A 92 -16.39 -3.33 3.91
C PHE A 92 -15.88 -1.89 4.06
N ILE A 93 -16.05 -1.06 3.01
CA ILE A 93 -15.65 0.36 3.06
C ILE A 93 -16.42 1.09 4.17
N TYR A 94 -17.73 0.89 4.27
CA TYR A 94 -18.52 1.55 5.31
C TYR A 94 -18.15 1.06 6.70
N PHE A 95 -17.92 -0.25 6.84
CA PHE A 95 -17.51 -0.81 8.13
C PHE A 95 -16.14 -0.24 8.56
N ILE A 96 -15.14 -0.26 7.66
CA ILE A 96 -13.79 0.28 7.96
C ILE A 96 -13.89 1.76 8.37
N LYS A 97 -14.65 2.56 7.63
CA LYS A 97 -14.85 3.97 7.96
C LYS A 97 -15.49 4.15 9.33
N GLY A 98 -16.57 3.41 9.61
CA GLY A 98 -17.26 3.50 10.90
C GLY A 98 -16.39 3.06 12.05
N PHE A 99 -15.67 1.94 11.88
CA PHE A 99 -14.77 1.43 12.91
C PHE A 99 -13.66 2.46 13.23
N LEU A 100 -12.95 2.93 12.20
CA LEU A 100 -11.85 3.88 12.41
C LEU A 100 -12.34 5.24 12.93
N TYR A 101 -13.48 5.72 12.46
CA TYR A 101 -14.06 6.97 12.96
C TYR A 101 -14.31 6.90 14.48
N HIS A 102 -14.67 5.72 14.96
CA HIS A 102 -14.98 5.53 16.39
C HIS A 102 -13.75 5.19 17.24
N THR A 103 -12.75 4.48 16.66
CA THR A 103 -11.65 3.92 17.46
C THR A 103 -10.32 4.66 17.29
N SER A 104 -10.20 5.55 16.31
CA SER A 104 -8.91 6.19 16.01
C SER A 104 -9.10 7.57 15.39
N ALA A 105 -8.01 8.32 15.28
CA ALA A 105 -7.98 9.60 14.56
C ALA A 105 -7.50 9.44 13.11
N ALA A 106 -7.44 8.21 12.60
CA ALA A 106 -6.93 7.94 11.27
C ALA A 106 -7.78 8.59 10.17
N LYS A 107 -7.13 9.25 9.23
CA LYS A 107 -7.80 9.80 8.06
C LYS A 107 -8.10 8.67 7.06
N VAL A 108 -9.38 8.47 6.71
CA VAL A 108 -9.76 7.45 5.72
C VAL A 108 -10.04 8.10 4.37
N ILE A 109 -9.32 7.67 3.34
CA ILE A 109 -9.40 8.25 1.99
C ILE A 109 -9.79 7.14 0.99
N CYS A 110 -10.88 7.37 0.24
CA CYS A 110 -11.25 6.48 -0.88
C CYS A 110 -10.59 7.00 -2.15
N VAL A 111 -9.76 6.17 -2.76
CA VAL A 111 -8.95 6.55 -3.92
C VAL A 111 -9.31 5.71 -5.15
N SER A 112 -9.12 6.29 -6.32
CA SER A 112 -9.33 5.57 -7.59
C SER A 112 -8.18 4.58 -7.85
N PRO A 113 -8.43 3.51 -8.61
CA PRO A 113 -7.36 2.56 -8.97
C PRO A 113 -6.12 3.25 -9.55
N VAL A 114 -4.95 2.73 -9.21
CA VAL A 114 -3.67 3.36 -9.59
C VAL A 114 -3.35 3.15 -11.05
N MET A 115 -3.60 1.94 -11.55
CA MET A 115 -3.14 1.56 -12.88
C MET A 115 -4.20 1.87 -13.95
N SER A 116 -3.75 2.54 -15.00
CA SER A 116 -4.51 2.70 -16.24
C SER A 116 -4.01 1.69 -17.28
N GLY A 117 -4.86 1.34 -18.21
CA GLY A 117 -4.49 0.42 -19.29
C GLY A 117 -5.70 0.07 -20.16
N ASN A 118 -5.40 -0.36 -21.36
CA ASN A 118 -6.43 -0.65 -22.37
C ASN A 118 -7.22 -1.93 -22.05
N SER A 119 -6.60 -2.86 -21.30
CA SER A 119 -7.30 -4.06 -20.86
C SER A 119 -7.07 -4.32 -19.37
N TYR A 120 -7.97 -5.10 -18.77
CA TYR A 120 -7.85 -5.55 -17.38
C TYR A 120 -6.54 -6.32 -17.17
N ARG A 121 -6.21 -7.21 -18.12
CA ARG A 121 -5.00 -8.04 -18.05
C ARG A 121 -3.73 -7.17 -18.07
N ASP A 122 -3.69 -6.15 -18.93
CA ASP A 122 -2.53 -5.24 -19.01
C ASP A 122 -2.35 -4.45 -17.72
N ARG A 123 -3.46 -3.98 -17.15
CA ARG A 123 -3.41 -3.25 -15.87
C ARG A 123 -2.83 -4.12 -14.75
N LYS A 124 -3.30 -5.37 -14.63
CA LYS A 124 -2.81 -6.31 -13.62
C LYS A 124 -1.33 -6.64 -13.82
N LYS A 125 -0.92 -6.88 -15.08
CA LYS A 125 0.50 -7.14 -15.38
C LYS A 125 1.38 -5.95 -14.96
N ARG A 126 1.00 -4.73 -15.36
CA ARG A 126 1.76 -3.51 -15.00
C ARG A 126 1.80 -3.29 -13.49
N SER A 127 0.71 -3.59 -12.80
CA SER A 127 0.65 -3.45 -11.33
C SER A 127 1.68 -4.36 -10.68
N VAL A 128 1.73 -5.62 -11.11
CA VAL A 128 2.70 -6.59 -10.57
C VAL A 128 4.13 -6.19 -10.92
N GLU A 129 4.39 -5.78 -12.15
CA GLU A 129 5.73 -5.33 -12.57
C GLU A 129 6.22 -4.15 -11.71
N ALA A 130 5.38 -3.13 -11.54
CA ALA A 130 5.72 -1.97 -10.71
C ALA A 130 5.97 -2.35 -9.25
N PHE A 131 5.16 -3.25 -8.70
CA PHE A 131 5.35 -3.76 -7.34
C PHE A 131 6.70 -4.48 -7.20
N LEU A 132 7.03 -5.34 -8.17
CA LEU A 132 8.28 -6.09 -8.12
C LEU A 132 9.51 -5.17 -8.24
N ASP A 133 9.44 -4.12 -9.07
CA ASP A 133 10.49 -3.10 -9.16
C ASP A 133 10.68 -2.39 -7.79
N TRP A 134 9.57 -2.10 -7.08
CA TRP A 134 9.65 -1.55 -5.73
C TRP A 134 10.28 -2.54 -4.74
N MET A 135 9.92 -3.83 -4.82
CA MET A 135 10.50 -4.85 -3.92
C MET A 135 12.00 -4.96 -4.13
N ASP A 136 12.47 -4.86 -5.37
CA ASP A 136 13.92 -4.82 -5.66
C ASP A 136 14.56 -3.57 -5.02
N THR A 137 13.90 -2.41 -5.18
CA THR A 137 14.40 -1.14 -4.64
C THR A 137 14.49 -1.16 -3.10
N PHE A 138 13.51 -1.77 -2.43
CA PHE A 138 13.51 -1.91 -0.96
C PHE A 138 14.38 -3.06 -0.45
N GLY A 139 14.95 -3.89 -1.32
CA GLY A 139 15.70 -5.08 -0.93
C GLY A 139 14.81 -6.17 -0.32
N LEU A 140 13.54 -6.22 -0.71
CA LEU A 140 12.53 -7.12 -0.16
C LEU A 140 12.06 -8.18 -1.17
N ARG A 141 12.80 -8.38 -2.25
CA ARG A 141 12.38 -9.29 -3.34
C ARG A 141 12.12 -10.72 -2.82
N ASP A 142 12.95 -11.19 -1.91
CA ASP A 142 12.84 -12.54 -1.35
C ASP A 142 11.68 -12.68 -0.36
N SER A 143 11.14 -11.55 0.12
CA SER A 143 10.01 -11.52 1.04
C SER A 143 8.66 -11.42 0.34
N VAL A 144 8.65 -11.39 -1.01
CA VAL A 144 7.42 -11.26 -1.78
C VAL A 144 6.54 -12.50 -1.56
N PRO A 145 5.26 -12.34 -1.21
CA PRO A 145 4.36 -13.48 -1.04
C PRO A 145 4.26 -14.34 -2.31
N ASP A 146 3.87 -15.60 -2.14
CA ASP A 146 3.69 -16.54 -3.25
C ASP A 146 2.98 -15.86 -4.44
N ARG A 147 3.47 -16.17 -5.63
CA ARG A 147 3.05 -15.55 -6.91
C ARG A 147 1.56 -15.69 -7.24
N ARG A 148 0.85 -16.61 -6.58
CA ARG A 148 -0.59 -16.75 -6.76
C ARG A 148 -1.29 -15.47 -6.26
N LYS A 149 -2.03 -14.80 -7.15
CA LYS A 149 -2.77 -13.57 -6.86
C LYS A 149 -1.89 -12.46 -6.28
N LEU A 150 -0.70 -12.31 -6.83
CA LEU A 150 0.20 -11.22 -6.46
C LEU A 150 -0.37 -9.86 -6.87
N ASP A 151 -1.30 -9.84 -7.81
CA ASP A 151 -1.95 -8.62 -8.28
C ASP A 151 -2.70 -7.87 -7.18
N ASP A 152 -3.37 -8.58 -6.26
CA ASP A 152 -4.10 -7.93 -5.16
C ASP A 152 -3.09 -7.22 -4.20
N VAL A 153 -1.99 -7.91 -3.89
CA VAL A 153 -0.89 -7.34 -3.09
C VAL A 153 -0.25 -6.15 -3.82
N ALA A 154 0.01 -6.30 -5.12
CA ALA A 154 0.60 -5.24 -5.93
C ALA A 154 -0.31 -4.00 -5.98
N ASP A 155 -1.63 -4.20 -6.10
CA ASP A 155 -2.58 -3.10 -6.14
C ASP A 155 -2.59 -2.32 -4.81
N SER A 156 -2.62 -3.02 -3.66
CA SER A 156 -2.54 -2.36 -2.35
C SER A 156 -1.22 -1.60 -2.17
N PHE A 157 -0.09 -2.20 -2.57
CA PHE A 157 1.24 -1.60 -2.45
C PHE A 157 1.35 -0.34 -3.33
N ASN A 158 0.98 -0.47 -4.61
CA ASN A 158 1.05 0.66 -5.55
C ASN A 158 0.14 1.82 -5.10
N LEU A 159 -1.00 1.49 -4.47
CA LEU A 159 -1.90 2.49 -3.90
C LEU A 159 -1.21 3.28 -2.78
N ALA A 160 -0.55 2.58 -1.85
CA ALA A 160 0.19 3.20 -0.76
C ALA A 160 1.34 4.07 -1.30
N MET A 161 2.16 3.52 -2.19
CA MET A 161 3.31 4.23 -2.75
C MET A 161 2.88 5.47 -3.56
N ARG A 162 1.82 5.37 -4.37
CA ARG A 162 1.32 6.53 -5.09
C ARG A 162 0.92 7.66 -4.13
N TYR A 163 0.22 7.32 -3.04
CA TYR A 163 -0.19 8.33 -2.05
C TYR A 163 1.04 9.00 -1.43
N VAL A 164 2.04 8.22 -1.06
CA VAL A 164 3.30 8.76 -0.50
C VAL A 164 3.95 9.72 -1.50
N LEU A 165 4.14 9.27 -2.73
CA LEU A 165 4.81 10.07 -3.77
C LEU A 165 4.01 11.34 -4.09
N ASP A 166 2.69 11.26 -4.19
CA ASP A 166 1.83 12.43 -4.47
C ASP A 166 1.88 13.44 -3.32
N LYS A 167 2.01 12.97 -2.08
CA LYS A 167 2.02 13.83 -0.88
C LYS A 167 3.39 14.51 -0.67
N TRP A 168 4.46 13.77 -0.88
CA TRP A 168 5.83 14.23 -0.56
C TRP A 168 6.64 14.64 -1.78
N ASN A 169 6.19 14.34 -3.00
CA ASN A 169 6.88 14.72 -4.23
C ASN A 169 5.93 15.45 -5.18
N THR A 170 5.95 16.77 -5.10
CA THR A 170 5.09 17.64 -5.92
C THR A 170 5.40 17.55 -7.43
N ASN A 171 6.54 16.98 -7.81
CA ASN A 171 6.94 16.82 -9.21
C ASN A 171 6.68 15.40 -9.76
N TYR A 172 6.10 14.50 -8.94
CA TYR A 172 5.81 13.15 -9.37
C TYR A 172 4.49 13.12 -10.13
N THR A 173 4.56 12.79 -11.41
CA THR A 173 3.37 12.47 -12.18
C THR A 173 3.39 10.97 -12.51
N PRO A 174 2.25 10.29 -12.45
CA PRO A 174 2.19 8.85 -12.77
C PRO A 174 2.69 8.50 -14.18
N TYR A 175 2.78 9.49 -15.05
CA TYR A 175 3.27 9.34 -16.44
C TYR A 175 4.79 9.36 -16.56
N ASN A 176 5.53 9.79 -15.54
CA ASN A 176 7.00 9.88 -15.60
C ASN A 176 7.73 8.59 -15.21
N ARG A 177 7.04 7.45 -15.23
CA ARG A 177 7.61 6.13 -14.85
C ARG A 177 8.83 5.72 -15.68
N CYS A 178 8.92 6.16 -16.94
CA CYS A 178 10.06 5.81 -17.80
C CYS A 178 11.36 6.56 -17.45
N LYS A 179 11.27 7.70 -16.73
CA LYS A 179 12.45 8.54 -16.43
C LYS A 179 13.18 8.14 -15.13
N TYR A 180 12.51 7.44 -14.22
CA TYR A 180 13.14 7.06 -12.93
C TYR A 180 13.92 5.75 -12.97
N ARG A 181 13.78 4.96 -14.02
CA ARG A 181 14.66 3.80 -14.26
C ARG A 181 16.15 4.16 -14.43
N UNK A 182 16.34 5.24 -14.60
CA UNK A 182 17.67 5.68 -14.81
C UNK A 182 18.29 6.32 -13.61
N UNK A 183 17.62 6.62 -12.92
CA UNK A 183 18.09 7.24 -11.76
C UNK A 183 18.59 6.28 -10.74
N UNK A 184 18.23 5.44 -10.88
CA UNK A 184 18.61 4.51 -9.96
C UNK A 184 19.88 3.80 -10.22
N UNK A 185 20.18 4.03 -11.03
CA UNK A 185 21.36 3.49 -11.37
C UNK A 185 22.54 4.34 -11.19
N UNK A 186 22.20 5.21 -10.85
CA UNK A 186 23.24 6.18 -10.74
C UNK A 186 23.47 6.63 -9.33
N MET A 187 23.15 5.96 -8.35
CA MET A 187 23.59 6.28 -6.98
C MET A 187 24.24 5.06 -6.32
#